data_cf5c876db31b47f257ec3f7f188a05a8
#
_entry.id   cf5c876db31b47f257ec3f7f188a05a8
#
_cell.length_a   1.000
_cell.length_b   1.000
_cell.length_c   1.000
_cell.angle_alpha   90.00
_cell.angle_beta   90.00
_cell.angle_gamma   90.00
#
_symmetry.space_group_name_H-M   'P 1'
#
loop_
_entity.id
_entity.type
_entity.pdbx_description
1 polymer ?
#
loop_
_entity_poly.entity_id
_entity_poly.type
_entity_poly.pdbx_seq_one_letter_code
_entity_poly.pdbx_strand_id
1 'polypeptide(L)'
;MVAFFIPSISHFLNLLIEFSNEIYMILNILDKEITMSKALIVYTQGTEDIESTAVLDILKRGGVNVVTASVSADGSRLVNLAHGSTLLCQQNIEDVNEDFDLIVVPGGPGTKSYSGCQKLIDMLKSQKEKKGLIGAICAAPGFILYSCGILKNTEKASTYPGCECGAKFSEKPVSVNPEENIITGRGPNYAIPFALELLKALEGEAKTKEVADGILFNE
;
A
#
# COMPACT_ATOMS: atom_id res chain seq x y z
N MET A 1 -25.59 -63.21 -4.73
CA MET A 1 -24.13 -63.00 -4.52
C MET A 1 -23.87 -61.52 -4.66
N VAL A 2 -23.66 -60.80 -3.54
CA VAL A 2 -23.40 -59.36 -3.56
C VAL A 2 -21.89 -59.20 -3.59
N ALA A 3 -21.34 -58.70 -4.70
CA ALA A 3 -19.91 -58.42 -4.81
C ALA A 3 -19.58 -57.16 -4.03
N PHE A 4 -18.85 -57.25 -2.96
CA PHE A 4 -18.27 -56.10 -2.24
C PHE A 4 -17.09 -55.59 -3.07
N PHE A 5 -17.26 -54.36 -3.57
CA PHE A 5 -16.21 -53.64 -4.28
C PHE A 5 -15.25 -53.05 -3.22
N ILE A 6 -14.09 -53.66 -3.04
CA ILE A 6 -13.02 -53.11 -2.18
C ILE A 6 -12.20 -52.13 -3.06
N PRO A 7 -12.14 -50.83 -2.71
CA PRO A 7 -11.33 -49.88 -3.48
C PRO A 7 -9.84 -50.30 -3.42
N SER A 8 -9.12 -50.11 -4.50
CA SER A 8 -7.69 -50.42 -4.55
C SER A 8 -6.89 -49.53 -3.63
N ILE A 9 -5.77 -50.01 -3.12
CA ILE A 9 -4.84 -49.27 -2.25
C ILE A 9 -4.41 -47.94 -2.94
N SER A 10 -4.29 -47.93 -4.26
CA SER A 10 -3.99 -46.74 -5.04
C SER A 10 -5.10 -45.67 -4.96
N HIS A 11 -6.37 -46.07 -4.94
CA HIS A 11 -7.49 -45.16 -4.78
C HIS A 11 -7.51 -44.52 -3.39
N PHE A 12 -7.19 -45.28 -2.36
CA PHE A 12 -7.09 -44.80 -0.97
C PHE A 12 -5.92 -43.83 -0.79
N LEU A 13 -4.77 -44.10 -1.42
CA LEU A 13 -3.61 -43.22 -1.42
C LEU A 13 -3.89 -41.86 -2.13
N ASN A 14 -4.58 -41.90 -3.25
CA ASN A 14 -4.96 -40.68 -3.95
C ASN A 14 -5.91 -39.82 -3.13
N LEU A 15 -6.91 -40.40 -2.49
CA LEU A 15 -7.82 -39.70 -1.56
C LEU A 15 -7.06 -39.05 -0.39
N LEU A 16 -6.07 -39.75 0.19
CA LEU A 16 -5.23 -39.17 1.26
C LEU A 16 -4.38 -38.00 0.79
N ILE A 17 -3.86 -38.03 -0.44
CA ILE A 17 -3.08 -36.96 -1.03
C ILE A 17 -3.98 -35.75 -1.31
N GLU A 18 -5.17 -35.94 -1.88
CA GLU A 18 -6.14 -34.88 -2.11
C GLU A 18 -6.56 -34.20 -0.79
N PHE A 19 -6.87 -35.01 0.24
CA PHE A 19 -7.24 -34.48 1.56
C PHE A 19 -6.10 -33.73 2.24
N SER A 20 -4.86 -34.20 2.09
CA SER A 20 -3.66 -33.52 2.58
C SER A 20 -3.44 -32.17 1.88
N ASN A 21 -3.67 -32.10 0.57
CA ASN A 21 -3.56 -30.85 -0.21
C ASN A 21 -4.67 -29.85 0.16
N GLU A 22 -5.89 -30.31 0.41
CA GLU A 22 -6.99 -29.45 0.87
C GLU A 22 -6.70 -28.89 2.27
N ILE A 23 -6.21 -29.72 3.21
CA ILE A 23 -5.80 -29.25 4.54
C ILE A 23 -4.65 -28.24 4.43
N TYR A 24 -3.65 -28.51 3.59
CA TYR A 24 -2.54 -27.56 3.37
C TYR A 24 -3.01 -26.22 2.81
N MET A 25 -3.95 -26.25 1.87
CA MET A 25 -4.59 -25.03 1.34
C MET A 25 -5.38 -24.28 2.42
N ILE A 26 -6.18 -24.99 3.23
CA ILE A 26 -6.93 -24.40 4.34
C ILE A 26 -5.99 -23.81 5.40
N LEU A 27 -4.91 -24.49 5.75
CA LEU A 27 -3.92 -23.98 6.70
C LEU A 27 -3.21 -22.73 6.16
N ASN A 28 -2.87 -22.69 4.87
CA ASN A 28 -2.27 -21.50 4.25
C ASN A 28 -3.25 -20.33 4.17
N ILE A 29 -4.55 -20.60 3.97
CA ILE A 29 -5.59 -19.55 3.99
C ILE A 29 -5.76 -19.03 5.43
N LEU A 30 -5.80 -19.92 6.42
CA LEU A 30 -5.91 -19.55 7.84
C LEU A 30 -4.66 -18.79 8.33
N ASP A 31 -3.45 -19.17 7.91
CA ASP A 31 -2.21 -18.46 8.22
C ASP A 31 -2.22 -17.04 7.60
N LYS A 32 -2.79 -16.89 6.40
CA LYS A 32 -2.93 -15.59 5.76
C LYS A 32 -4.02 -14.71 6.41
N GLU A 33 -5.06 -15.31 6.99
CA GLU A 33 -6.08 -14.59 7.78
C GLU A 33 -5.57 -14.17 9.18
N ILE A 34 -4.49 -14.82 9.70
CA ILE A 34 -3.92 -14.52 11.02
C ILE A 34 -2.85 -13.43 10.95
N THR A 35 -2.20 -13.20 9.79
CA THR A 35 -1.21 -12.13 9.64
C THR A 35 -1.87 -10.87 9.09
N MET A 36 -2.13 -9.89 9.96
CA MET A 36 -2.59 -8.55 9.53
C MET A 36 -1.57 -7.94 8.58
N SER A 37 -2.04 -7.44 7.42
CA SER A 37 -1.19 -6.69 6.51
C SER A 37 -0.57 -5.49 7.21
N LYS A 38 0.65 -5.14 6.84
CA LYS A 38 1.43 -4.08 7.46
C LYS A 38 1.77 -2.98 6.46
N ALA A 39 1.44 -1.75 6.80
CA ALA A 39 1.69 -0.60 5.95
C ALA A 39 2.56 0.45 6.65
N LEU A 40 3.47 1.06 5.89
CA LEU A 40 4.23 2.24 6.27
C LEU A 40 3.64 3.47 5.57
N ILE A 41 3.32 4.52 6.31
CA ILE A 41 3.04 5.84 5.75
C ILE A 41 4.16 6.79 6.19
N VAL A 42 4.82 7.42 5.22
CA VAL A 42 5.90 8.37 5.51
C VAL A 42 5.39 9.81 5.54
N TYR A 43 5.95 10.60 6.42
CA TYR A 43 5.58 12.00 6.63
C TYR A 43 6.82 12.89 6.65
N THR A 44 6.73 14.07 6.06
CA THR A 44 7.74 15.12 6.16
C THR A 44 7.06 16.45 6.46
N GLN A 45 7.82 17.47 6.84
CA GLN A 45 7.27 18.81 7.03
C GLN A 45 6.56 19.28 5.76
N GLY A 46 5.31 19.72 5.89
CA GLY A 46 4.46 20.12 4.76
C GLY A 46 3.84 18.94 3.97
N THR A 47 3.75 17.73 4.54
CA THR A 47 2.89 16.66 3.99
C THR A 47 1.44 17.12 3.97
N GLU A 48 0.71 16.78 2.91
CA GLU A 48 -0.69 17.21 2.74
C GLU A 48 -1.61 16.50 3.73
N ASP A 49 -2.48 17.26 4.39
CA ASP A 49 -3.31 16.79 5.52
C ASP A 49 -4.32 15.73 5.11
N ILE A 50 -5.12 16.00 4.05
CA ILE A 50 -6.20 15.09 3.61
C ILE A 50 -5.61 13.79 3.06
N GLU A 51 -4.58 13.89 2.22
CA GLU A 51 -3.97 12.73 1.56
C GLU A 51 -3.41 11.73 2.55
N SER A 52 -2.72 12.23 3.56
CA SER A 52 -2.05 11.39 4.54
C SER A 52 -3.00 10.83 5.60
N THR A 53 -3.95 11.66 6.09
CA THR A 53 -4.90 11.23 7.13
C THR A 53 -5.99 10.33 6.61
N ALA A 54 -6.49 10.54 5.38
CA ALA A 54 -7.47 9.64 4.77
C ALA A 54 -6.90 8.23 4.57
N VAL A 55 -5.65 8.12 4.09
CA VAL A 55 -4.99 6.82 3.93
C VAL A 55 -4.81 6.13 5.30
N LEU A 56 -4.35 6.87 6.31
CA LEU A 56 -4.17 6.33 7.66
C LEU A 56 -5.50 5.79 8.23
N ASP A 57 -6.58 6.57 8.15
CA ASP A 57 -7.88 6.20 8.69
C ASP A 57 -8.48 4.97 7.97
N ILE A 58 -8.49 4.99 6.64
CA ILE A 58 -9.08 3.91 5.83
C ILE A 58 -8.33 2.59 6.01
N LEU A 59 -7.00 2.60 5.97
CA LEU A 59 -6.22 1.38 6.19
C LEU A 59 -6.43 0.82 7.60
N LYS A 60 -6.48 1.69 8.62
CA LYS A 60 -6.77 1.24 10.00
C LYS A 60 -8.18 0.69 10.16
N ARG A 61 -9.19 1.29 9.53
CA ARG A 61 -10.57 0.73 9.48
C ARG A 61 -10.60 -0.64 8.83
N GLY A 62 -9.76 -0.86 7.81
CA GLY A 62 -9.60 -2.14 7.13
C GLY A 62 -8.84 -3.20 7.93
N GLY A 63 -8.34 -2.89 9.14
CA GLY A 63 -7.61 -3.83 9.99
C GLY A 63 -6.11 -3.89 9.67
N VAL A 64 -5.59 -3.03 8.78
CA VAL A 64 -4.16 -2.98 8.46
C VAL A 64 -3.35 -2.44 9.64
N ASN A 65 -2.25 -3.08 9.98
CA ASN A 65 -1.28 -2.56 10.95
C ASN A 65 -0.47 -1.42 10.31
N VAL A 66 -0.86 -0.17 10.57
CA VAL A 66 -0.22 1.01 9.99
C VAL A 66 0.82 1.58 10.93
N VAL A 67 2.03 1.69 10.44
CA VAL A 67 3.16 2.41 11.06
C VAL A 67 3.31 3.77 10.37
N THR A 68 3.47 4.84 11.17
CA THR A 68 3.77 6.18 10.67
C THR A 68 5.22 6.53 10.96
N ALA A 69 5.97 6.98 9.95
CA ALA A 69 7.36 7.39 10.12
C ALA A 69 7.62 8.80 9.59
N SER A 70 8.31 9.62 10.39
CA SER A 70 8.78 10.94 9.96
C SER A 70 10.04 10.81 9.11
N VAL A 71 10.10 11.54 8.02
CA VAL A 71 11.31 11.77 7.24
C VAL A 71 11.89 13.11 7.69
N SER A 72 12.74 13.05 8.70
CA SER A 72 13.35 14.23 9.31
C SER A 72 14.80 13.95 9.66
N ALA A 73 15.73 14.77 9.17
CA ALA A 73 17.15 14.59 9.34
C ALA A 73 17.63 14.82 10.79
N ASP A 74 16.84 15.54 11.60
CA ASP A 74 17.14 15.79 13.01
C ASP A 74 16.60 14.71 13.97
N GLY A 75 16.00 13.65 13.41
CA GLY A 75 15.39 12.56 14.18
C GLY A 75 14.03 12.91 14.79
N SER A 76 13.48 14.11 14.55
CA SER A 76 12.18 14.53 15.06
C SER A 76 11.06 13.64 14.50
N ARG A 77 10.17 13.20 15.37
CA ARG A 77 8.93 12.50 15.00
C ARG A 77 7.74 13.46 14.84
N LEU A 78 7.92 14.73 15.20
CA LEU A 78 6.88 15.75 15.07
C LEU A 78 6.89 16.33 13.67
N VAL A 79 5.75 16.26 12.98
CA VAL A 79 5.58 16.76 11.62
C VAL A 79 4.46 17.78 11.59
N ASN A 80 4.76 19.01 11.12
CA ASN A 80 3.74 20.00 10.80
C ASN A 80 3.27 19.75 9.37
N LEU A 81 1.98 19.46 9.20
CA LEU A 81 1.36 19.23 7.91
C LEU A 81 1.13 20.55 7.16
N ALA A 82 0.75 20.45 5.90
CA ALA A 82 0.68 21.59 4.99
C ALA A 82 -0.32 22.68 5.40
N HIS A 83 -1.42 22.29 6.04
CA HIS A 83 -2.55 23.17 6.37
C HIS A 83 -2.78 23.36 7.87
N GLY A 84 -1.75 23.12 8.69
CA GLY A 84 -1.71 23.51 10.09
C GLY A 84 -1.96 22.41 11.09
N SER A 85 -2.27 21.20 10.66
CA SER A 85 -2.31 20.04 11.55
C SER A 85 -0.88 19.67 11.98
N THR A 86 -0.76 19.04 13.14
CA THR A 86 0.52 18.51 13.62
C THR A 86 0.35 17.04 13.97
N LEU A 87 1.24 16.19 13.45
CA LEU A 87 1.25 14.76 13.67
C LEU A 87 2.51 14.35 14.43
N LEU A 88 2.37 13.51 15.45
CA LEU A 88 3.47 12.80 16.06
C LEU A 88 3.56 11.39 15.47
N CYS A 89 4.55 11.16 14.61
CA CYS A 89 4.80 9.84 14.03
C CYS A 89 5.25 8.84 15.10
N GLN A 90 4.98 7.55 14.87
CA GLN A 90 5.39 6.47 15.78
C GLN A 90 6.89 6.34 15.85
N GLN A 91 7.61 6.55 14.75
CA GLN A 91 9.06 6.48 14.69
C GLN A 91 9.65 7.48 13.67
N ASN A 92 10.97 7.66 13.69
CA ASN A 92 11.68 8.30 12.59
C ASN A 92 12.01 7.24 11.54
N ILE A 93 12.15 7.62 10.27
CA ILE A 93 12.44 6.70 9.17
C ILE A 93 13.76 5.94 9.38
N GLU A 94 14.74 6.56 10.02
CA GLU A 94 16.05 5.94 10.29
C GLU A 94 15.94 4.76 11.28
N ASP A 95 14.91 4.77 12.14
CA ASP A 95 14.64 3.70 13.11
C ASP A 95 13.82 2.55 12.53
N VAL A 96 13.28 2.71 11.31
CA VAL A 96 12.47 1.68 10.64
C VAL A 96 13.36 0.53 10.17
N ASN A 97 13.19 -0.65 10.77
CA ASN A 97 13.99 -1.85 10.48
C ASN A 97 13.14 -3.09 10.19
N GLU A 98 11.92 -2.91 9.71
CA GLU A 98 10.96 -3.96 9.45
C GLU A 98 10.45 -3.92 8.01
N ASP A 99 9.91 -5.04 7.53
CA ASP A 99 9.30 -5.14 6.21
C ASP A 99 7.81 -4.75 6.26
N PHE A 100 7.31 -4.27 5.12
CA PHE A 100 5.92 -3.84 4.94
C PHE A 100 5.34 -4.44 3.66
N ASP A 101 4.04 -4.74 3.69
CA ASP A 101 3.29 -5.13 2.50
C ASP A 101 3.00 -3.92 1.60
N LEU A 102 2.88 -2.73 2.21
CA LEU A 102 2.64 -1.45 1.53
C LEU A 102 3.52 -0.34 2.09
N ILE A 103 4.11 0.48 1.20
CA ILE A 103 4.71 1.77 1.56
C ILE A 103 3.94 2.88 0.85
N VAL A 104 3.46 3.88 1.61
CA VAL A 104 2.71 5.03 1.09
C VAL A 104 3.51 6.31 1.21
N VAL A 105 3.59 7.05 0.11
CA VAL A 105 4.23 8.36 0.03
C VAL A 105 3.16 9.42 -0.32
N PRO A 106 2.65 10.17 0.66
CA PRO A 106 1.74 11.29 0.43
C PRO A 106 2.45 12.45 -0.28
N GLY A 107 1.63 13.35 -0.82
CA GLY A 107 2.11 14.57 -1.44
C GLY A 107 2.19 15.76 -0.49
N GLY A 108 1.99 16.94 -1.04
CA GLY A 108 2.05 18.22 -0.35
C GLY A 108 3.28 19.04 -0.71
N PRO A 109 3.36 20.31 -0.23
CA PRO A 109 4.50 21.22 -0.49
C PRO A 109 5.86 20.63 -0.09
N GLY A 110 5.87 19.77 0.94
CA GLY A 110 7.09 19.15 1.45
C GLY A 110 7.61 17.96 0.64
N THR A 111 6.88 17.47 -0.36
CA THR A 111 7.17 16.21 -1.06
C THR A 111 8.61 16.12 -1.59
N LYS A 112 9.18 17.22 -2.09
CA LYS A 112 10.55 17.19 -2.64
C LYS A 112 11.61 16.81 -1.61
N SER A 113 11.38 17.04 -0.32
CA SER A 113 12.34 16.67 0.73
C SER A 113 12.52 15.17 0.89
N TYR A 114 11.53 14.35 0.50
CA TYR A 114 11.67 12.89 0.50
C TYR A 114 12.84 12.39 -0.35
N SER A 115 13.15 13.09 -1.46
CA SER A 115 14.27 12.69 -2.35
C SER A 115 15.64 12.81 -1.68
N GLY A 116 15.76 13.61 -0.63
CA GLY A 116 16.98 13.74 0.19
C GLY A 116 17.16 12.64 1.23
N CYS A 117 16.16 11.79 1.45
CA CYS A 117 16.23 10.70 2.41
C CYS A 117 16.62 9.39 1.71
N GLN A 118 17.92 9.04 1.75
CA GLN A 118 18.43 7.84 1.09
C GLN A 118 17.76 6.57 1.63
N LYS A 119 17.52 6.49 2.95
CA LYS A 119 16.83 5.36 3.59
C LYS A 119 15.46 5.10 2.96
N LEU A 120 14.64 6.15 2.78
CA LEU A 120 13.33 6.02 2.13
C LEU A 120 13.46 5.53 0.68
N ILE A 121 14.39 6.10 -0.08
CA ILE A 121 14.59 5.72 -1.49
C ILE A 121 15.04 4.26 -1.59
N ASP A 122 15.91 3.80 -0.71
CA ASP A 122 16.36 2.41 -0.68
C ASP A 122 15.22 1.46 -0.27
N MET A 123 14.39 1.85 0.71
CA MET A 123 13.21 1.09 1.08
C MET A 123 12.22 0.97 -0.09
N LEU A 124 11.94 2.04 -0.81
CA LEU A 124 11.04 2.02 -1.98
C LEU A 124 11.59 1.15 -3.12
N LYS A 125 12.90 1.19 -3.38
CA LYS A 125 13.55 0.32 -4.37
C LYS A 125 13.48 -1.14 -3.97
N SER A 126 13.81 -1.45 -2.72
CA SER A 126 13.70 -2.80 -2.16
C SER A 126 12.25 -3.32 -2.20
N GLN A 127 11.27 -2.46 -1.87
CA GLN A 127 9.84 -2.79 -1.97
C GLN A 127 9.46 -3.18 -3.39
N LYS A 128 9.92 -2.43 -4.38
CA LYS A 128 9.70 -2.76 -5.79
C LYS A 128 10.35 -4.07 -6.23
N GLU A 129 11.59 -4.33 -5.81
CA GLU A 129 12.32 -5.57 -6.11
C GLU A 129 11.61 -6.80 -5.53
N LYS A 130 11.06 -6.68 -4.33
CA LYS A 130 10.25 -7.71 -3.66
C LYS A 130 8.83 -7.83 -4.24
N LYS A 131 8.45 -6.99 -5.20
CA LYS A 131 7.08 -6.87 -5.71
C LYS A 131 6.05 -6.52 -4.63
N GLY A 132 6.47 -5.82 -3.57
CA GLY A 132 5.59 -5.25 -2.57
C GLY A 132 4.81 -4.05 -3.14
N LEU A 133 3.67 -3.72 -2.52
CA LEU A 133 2.82 -2.64 -2.97
C LEU A 133 3.42 -1.27 -2.62
N ILE A 134 3.35 -0.32 -3.55
CA ILE A 134 3.72 1.08 -3.33
C ILE A 134 2.52 1.96 -3.67
N GLY A 135 2.14 2.84 -2.74
CA GLY A 135 1.16 3.89 -2.93
C GLY A 135 1.82 5.26 -2.99
N ALA A 136 1.41 6.12 -3.93
CA ALA A 136 1.84 7.51 -3.94
C ALA A 136 0.74 8.42 -4.49
N ILE A 137 0.59 9.62 -3.93
CA ILE A 137 -0.48 10.52 -4.34
C ILE A 137 0.04 11.95 -4.57
N CYS A 138 -0.66 12.71 -5.41
CA CYS A 138 -0.42 14.12 -5.67
C CYS A 138 0.97 14.37 -6.30
N ALA A 139 1.87 15.04 -5.61
CA ALA A 139 3.21 15.35 -6.12
C ALA A 139 4.18 14.15 -6.04
N ALA A 140 3.93 13.18 -5.17
CA ALA A 140 4.85 12.09 -4.90
C ALA A 140 5.09 11.13 -6.08
N PRO A 141 4.10 10.77 -6.91
CA PRO A 141 4.35 9.92 -8.08
C PRO A 141 5.40 10.50 -9.04
N GLY A 142 5.33 11.79 -9.35
CA GLY A 142 6.31 12.46 -10.23
C GLY A 142 7.61 12.79 -9.53
N PHE A 143 7.55 13.52 -8.40
CA PHE A 143 8.75 14.01 -7.73
C PHE A 143 9.57 12.93 -7.06
N ILE A 144 8.96 11.80 -6.64
CA ILE A 144 9.65 10.74 -5.93
C ILE A 144 9.72 9.46 -6.76
N LEU A 145 8.57 8.85 -7.08
CA LEU A 145 8.63 7.53 -7.73
C LEU A 145 9.26 7.59 -9.12
N TYR A 146 8.86 8.55 -9.95
CA TYR A 146 9.41 8.68 -11.29
C TYR A 146 10.85 9.23 -11.25
N SER A 147 11.11 10.34 -10.56
CA SER A 147 12.43 10.96 -10.53
C SER A 147 13.52 10.10 -9.90
N CYS A 148 13.16 9.19 -8.97
CA CYS A 148 14.11 8.23 -8.38
C CYS A 148 14.16 6.87 -9.11
N GLY A 149 13.50 6.74 -10.27
CA GLY A 149 13.53 5.54 -11.11
C GLY A 149 12.76 4.33 -10.58
N ILE A 150 11.81 4.55 -9.65
CA ILE A 150 10.96 3.52 -9.07
C ILE A 150 9.78 3.23 -10.00
N LEU A 151 9.06 4.28 -10.43
CA LEU A 151 7.99 4.21 -11.42
C LEU A 151 8.58 4.37 -12.82
N LYS A 152 8.30 3.43 -13.72
CA LYS A 152 8.79 3.44 -15.11
C LYS A 152 7.68 3.78 -16.11
N ASN A 153 6.50 3.16 -15.96
CA ASN A 153 5.37 3.38 -16.84
C ASN A 153 4.45 4.49 -16.31
N THR A 154 4.80 5.75 -16.59
CA THR A 154 4.06 6.92 -16.12
C THR A 154 2.68 7.06 -16.77
N GLU A 155 2.44 6.53 -17.98
CA GLU A 155 1.11 6.57 -18.62
C GLU A 155 0.08 5.72 -17.87
N LYS A 156 0.53 4.75 -17.04
CA LYS A 156 -0.31 3.96 -16.13
C LYS A 156 -0.32 4.50 -14.70
N ALA A 157 0.10 5.74 -14.48
CA ALA A 157 0.15 6.38 -13.17
C ALA A 157 -0.44 7.79 -13.23
N SER A 158 -0.99 8.27 -12.13
CA SER A 158 -1.49 9.63 -11.98
C SER A 158 -0.55 10.44 -11.10
N THR A 159 -0.47 11.76 -11.36
CA THR A 159 0.24 12.71 -10.51
C THR A 159 -0.49 14.06 -10.51
N TYR A 160 -0.14 14.95 -9.58
CA TYR A 160 -0.69 16.30 -9.53
C TYR A 160 -0.21 17.13 -10.72
N PRO A 161 -1.08 17.94 -11.35
CA PRO A 161 -0.68 18.81 -12.46
C PRO A 161 0.52 19.70 -12.10
N GLY A 162 1.52 19.72 -12.96
CA GLY A 162 2.78 20.43 -12.73
C GLY A 162 3.86 19.63 -11.98
N CYS A 163 3.56 18.38 -11.59
CA CYS A 163 4.52 17.50 -10.90
C CYS A 163 5.04 16.35 -11.79
N GLU A 164 4.81 16.41 -13.10
CA GLU A 164 5.09 15.33 -14.07
C GLU A 164 6.58 15.11 -14.34
N CYS A 165 7.45 16.06 -13.95
CA CYS A 165 8.89 15.99 -14.17
C CYS A 165 9.31 15.74 -15.65
N GLY A 166 8.51 16.26 -16.60
CA GLY A 166 8.72 16.09 -18.04
C GLY A 166 8.21 14.79 -18.65
N ALA A 167 7.57 13.92 -17.86
CA ALA A 167 6.93 12.71 -18.36
C ALA A 167 5.42 12.93 -18.60
N LYS A 168 4.81 12.00 -19.35
CA LYS A 168 3.37 11.98 -19.56
C LYS A 168 2.72 11.05 -18.54
N PHE A 169 1.82 11.60 -17.73
CA PHE A 169 1.02 10.86 -16.76
C PHE A 169 -0.43 10.74 -17.20
N SER A 170 -1.13 9.75 -16.62
CA SER A 170 -2.57 9.59 -16.73
C SER A 170 -3.30 10.72 -16.01
N GLU A 171 -4.44 11.15 -16.56
CA GLU A 171 -5.33 12.13 -15.92
C GLU A 171 -6.40 11.48 -15.02
N LYS A 172 -6.38 10.17 -14.86
CA LYS A 172 -7.33 9.46 -13.99
C LYS A 172 -7.22 9.93 -12.54
N PRO A 173 -8.33 9.97 -11.80
CA PRO A 173 -8.34 10.25 -10.36
C PRO A 173 -7.39 9.35 -9.57
N VAL A 174 -7.50 8.04 -9.82
CA VAL A 174 -6.63 6.99 -9.29
C VAL A 174 -6.19 6.09 -10.44
N SER A 175 -4.96 5.68 -10.44
CA SER A 175 -4.39 4.75 -11.41
C SER A 175 -3.79 3.55 -10.69
N VAL A 176 -4.21 2.35 -11.08
CA VAL A 176 -3.67 1.08 -10.61
C VAL A 176 -2.76 0.52 -11.71
N ASN A 177 -1.49 0.29 -11.38
CA ASN A 177 -0.50 -0.32 -12.25
C ASN A 177 -0.07 -1.68 -11.69
N PRO A 178 -0.79 -2.77 -12.02
CA PRO A 178 -0.53 -4.09 -11.46
C PRO A 178 0.80 -4.69 -11.93
N GLU A 179 1.31 -4.27 -13.09
CA GLU A 179 2.59 -4.74 -13.60
C GLU A 179 3.78 -4.27 -12.76
N GLU A 180 3.64 -3.08 -12.15
CA GLU A 180 4.66 -2.49 -11.29
C GLU A 180 4.32 -2.58 -9.80
N ASN A 181 3.14 -3.08 -9.45
CA ASN A 181 2.59 -3.08 -8.08
C ASN A 181 2.55 -1.67 -7.47
N ILE A 182 2.12 -0.69 -8.28
CA ILE A 182 2.05 0.72 -7.88
C ILE A 182 0.63 1.24 -8.07
N ILE A 183 0.09 1.88 -7.03
CA ILE A 183 -1.18 2.61 -7.08
C ILE A 183 -0.88 4.09 -6.85
N THR A 184 -1.45 4.95 -7.70
CA THR A 184 -1.21 6.39 -7.63
C THR A 184 -2.51 7.17 -7.64
N GLY A 185 -2.58 8.25 -6.86
CA GLY A 185 -3.68 9.21 -6.82
C GLY A 185 -3.27 10.58 -7.36
N ARG A 186 -4.23 11.32 -7.94
CA ARG A 186 -3.95 12.60 -8.59
C ARG A 186 -3.83 13.78 -7.62
N GLY A 187 -4.48 13.72 -6.46
CA GLY A 187 -4.43 14.81 -5.48
C GLY A 187 -5.47 14.69 -4.37
N PRO A 188 -5.60 15.69 -3.50
CA PRO A 188 -6.35 15.60 -2.24
C PRO A 188 -7.82 15.18 -2.42
N ASN A 189 -8.50 15.65 -3.46
CA ASN A 189 -9.89 15.26 -3.74
C ASN A 189 -10.07 13.74 -3.95
N TYR A 190 -9.01 13.05 -4.29
CA TYR A 190 -9.02 11.62 -4.59
C TYR A 190 -8.35 10.78 -3.49
N ALA A 191 -8.12 11.36 -2.32
CA ALA A 191 -7.44 10.67 -1.21
C ALA A 191 -8.24 9.45 -0.70
N ILE A 192 -9.58 9.57 -0.59
CA ILE A 192 -10.44 8.45 -0.18
C ILE A 192 -10.46 7.32 -1.22
N PRO A 193 -10.81 7.54 -2.51
CA PRO A 193 -10.76 6.46 -3.49
C PRO A 193 -9.35 5.87 -3.66
N PHE A 194 -8.28 6.66 -3.56
CA PHE A 194 -6.92 6.14 -3.54
C PHE A 194 -6.66 5.20 -2.35
N ALA A 195 -7.08 5.58 -1.15
CA ALA A 195 -6.92 4.77 0.04
C ALA A 195 -7.73 3.46 -0.03
N LEU A 196 -8.94 3.49 -0.61
CA LEU A 196 -9.77 2.31 -0.83
C LEU A 196 -9.13 1.35 -1.85
N GLU A 197 -8.50 1.85 -2.92
CA GLU A 197 -7.75 1.00 -3.86
C GLU A 197 -6.52 0.36 -3.20
N LEU A 198 -5.82 1.06 -2.29
CA LEU A 198 -4.74 0.47 -1.49
C LEU A 198 -5.27 -0.63 -0.56
N LEU A 199 -6.38 -0.37 0.13
CA LEU A 199 -7.03 -1.34 1.00
C LEU A 199 -7.48 -2.57 0.22
N LYS A 200 -8.07 -2.37 -0.96
CA LYS A 200 -8.49 -3.45 -1.86
C LYS A 200 -7.32 -4.35 -2.29
N ALA A 201 -6.18 -3.76 -2.58
CA ALA A 201 -4.98 -4.52 -2.95
C ALA A 201 -4.41 -5.34 -1.78
N LEU A 202 -4.58 -4.90 -0.53
CA LEU A 202 -4.10 -5.59 0.67
C LEU A 202 -5.12 -6.62 1.20
N GLU A 203 -6.38 -6.22 1.38
CA GLU A 203 -7.39 -6.96 2.14
C GLU A 203 -8.54 -7.48 1.27
N GLY A 204 -8.56 -7.13 -0.02
CA GLY A 204 -9.56 -7.57 -0.99
C GLY A 204 -10.85 -6.76 -0.99
N GLU A 205 -11.72 -7.09 -1.95
CA GLU A 205 -12.95 -6.36 -2.27
C GLU A 205 -13.96 -6.31 -1.11
N ALA A 206 -14.13 -7.44 -0.41
CA ALA A 206 -15.14 -7.54 0.65
C ALA A 206 -14.84 -6.60 1.81
N LYS A 207 -13.58 -6.55 2.26
CA LYS A 207 -13.13 -5.65 3.33
C LYS A 207 -13.20 -4.18 2.89
N THR A 208 -12.83 -3.90 1.65
CA THR A 208 -12.92 -2.55 1.07
C THR A 208 -14.36 -2.05 1.05
N LYS A 209 -15.30 -2.90 0.62
CA LYS A 209 -16.72 -2.55 0.63
C LYS A 209 -17.25 -2.28 2.05
N GLU A 210 -16.89 -3.12 3.04
CA GLU A 210 -17.25 -2.92 4.45
C GLU A 210 -16.80 -1.52 4.94
N VAL A 211 -15.55 -1.14 4.63
CA VAL A 211 -14.99 0.16 5.03
C VAL A 211 -15.67 1.30 4.27
N ALA A 212 -15.86 1.17 2.95
CA ALA A 212 -16.54 2.18 2.13
C ALA A 212 -17.97 2.45 2.63
N ASP A 213 -18.75 1.39 2.90
CA ASP A 213 -20.09 1.51 3.48
C ASP A 213 -20.03 2.20 4.86
N GLY A 214 -19.05 1.85 5.70
CA GLY A 214 -18.86 2.41 7.04
C GLY A 214 -18.50 3.90 7.08
N ILE A 215 -17.86 4.42 6.04
CA ILE A 215 -17.55 5.85 5.88
C ILE A 215 -18.56 6.58 4.99
N LEU A 216 -19.64 5.91 4.58
CA LEU A 216 -20.70 6.44 3.70
C LEU A 216 -20.14 6.93 2.33
N PHE A 217 -19.11 6.25 1.83
CA PHE A 217 -18.54 6.53 0.52
C PHE A 217 -19.44 5.92 -0.56
N ASN A 218 -20.02 6.77 -1.40
CA ASN A 218 -20.79 6.39 -2.57
C ASN A 218 -20.02 6.82 -3.81
N GLU A 219 -19.79 5.89 -4.74
CA GLU A 219 -19.20 6.17 -6.05
C GLU A 219 -20.19 6.96 -6.97
#